data_e21e667d44017cea42068588edcb1e8a
#
_entry.id   e21e667d44017cea42068588edcb1e8a
#
_cell.length_a   1.000
_cell.length_b   1.000
_cell.length_c   1.000
_cell.angle_alpha   90.00
_cell.angle_beta   90.00
_cell.angle_gamma   90.00
#
_symmetry.space_group_name_H-M   'P 1'
#
loop_
_entity.id
_entity.type
_entity.pdbx_description
1 polymer ?
#
loop_
_entity_poly.entity_id
_entity_poly.type
_entity_poly.pdbx_seq_one_letter_code
_entity_poly.pdbx_strand_id
1 'polypeptide(L)'
;FIFGWAPTVDGDVLPVQPFDPQAPAQSKGIPVMIGTTLHEFTMSTYVPAFRTITKEKAVEFLQKKYGERTDEFLTAFEKAYPGYQPKDLVDVDFVFRPGAVEQAKLKAAQQGAPVYMYMFAWESPVLDGMFRSTHCMDIPFAFNNVVRHASMTGGGAEAQALGEKMSSAWLNFARTGNPNAEGLPEWEPYTAEKGATMIFNNDCQVKYNHDKELLEVVMAFPTRGF
;
A
#
# COMPACT_ATOMS: atom_id res chain seq x y z
N PHE A 1 0.62 21.80 7.49
CA PHE A 1 2.04 22.08 7.72
C PHE A 1 2.82 21.66 6.49
N ILE A 2 3.08 22.62 5.61
CA ILE A 2 4.04 22.42 4.53
C ILE A 2 5.40 22.83 5.10
N PHE A 3 6.04 21.95 5.85
CA PHE A 3 7.47 22.06 6.04
C PHE A 3 8.12 21.57 4.74
N GLY A 4 8.51 22.53 3.91
CA GLY A 4 9.04 22.31 2.58
C GLY A 4 10.45 21.73 2.54
N TRP A 5 10.69 20.63 3.26
CA TRP A 5 11.88 19.81 3.08
C TRP A 5 11.54 18.72 2.06
N ALA A 6 11.72 19.02 0.82
CA ALA A 6 11.56 18.08 -0.28
C ALA A 6 12.79 18.16 -1.19
N PRO A 7 13.13 17.08 -1.90
CA PRO A 7 14.15 17.12 -2.95
C PRO A 7 13.81 18.23 -3.94
N THR A 8 14.78 19.07 -4.23
CA THR A 8 14.60 20.22 -5.13
C THR A 8 15.23 19.91 -6.48
N VAL A 9 14.51 20.16 -7.55
CA VAL A 9 15.07 20.12 -8.92
C VAL A 9 16.09 21.22 -9.03
N ASP A 10 17.37 20.85 -9.21
CA ASP A 10 18.52 21.75 -9.29
C ASP A 10 19.19 21.77 -10.68
N GLY A 11 18.76 20.89 -11.59
CA GLY A 11 19.28 20.75 -12.93
C GLY A 11 20.58 19.93 -13.02
N ASP A 12 21.13 19.46 -11.91
CA ASP A 12 22.38 18.68 -11.82
C ASP A 12 22.12 17.31 -11.15
N VAL A 13 22.01 17.27 -9.82
CA VAL A 13 21.76 16.02 -9.09
C VAL A 13 20.34 15.52 -9.32
N LEU A 14 19.37 16.42 -9.33
CA LEU A 14 17.98 16.16 -9.67
C LEU A 14 17.60 17.02 -10.90
N PRO A 15 17.89 16.55 -12.11
CA PRO A 15 17.73 17.37 -13.32
C PRO A 15 16.26 17.63 -13.71
N VAL A 16 15.36 16.70 -13.32
CA VAL A 16 13.93 16.80 -13.61
C VAL A 16 13.13 16.28 -12.42
N GLN A 17 11.83 16.59 -12.38
CA GLN A 17 10.93 16.06 -11.37
C GLN A 17 10.85 14.52 -11.53
N PRO A 18 11.15 13.73 -10.48
CA PRO A 18 11.06 12.27 -10.55
C PRO A 18 9.61 11.83 -10.76
N PHE A 19 9.42 10.85 -11.65
CA PHE A 19 8.12 10.28 -11.95
C PHE A 19 7.05 11.29 -12.43
N ASP A 20 7.48 12.42 -13.03
CA ASP A 20 6.59 13.39 -13.65
C ASP A 20 7.26 14.01 -14.89
N PRO A 21 6.79 13.72 -16.12
CA PRO A 21 5.71 12.80 -16.49
C PRO A 21 6.16 11.32 -16.62
N GLN A 22 7.41 10.99 -16.35
CA GLN A 22 7.97 9.65 -16.54
C GLN A 22 9.03 9.32 -15.49
N ALA A 23 9.34 8.04 -15.33
CA ALA A 23 10.42 7.62 -14.45
C ALA A 23 11.78 8.12 -14.99
N PRO A 24 12.70 8.58 -14.10
CA PRO A 24 13.99 9.12 -14.51
C PRO A 24 14.81 8.10 -15.30
N ALA A 25 15.42 8.52 -16.42
CA ALA A 25 16.21 7.62 -17.27
C ALA A 25 17.35 6.93 -16.50
N GLN A 26 17.95 7.62 -15.53
CA GLN A 26 19.02 7.12 -14.66
C GLN A 26 18.59 5.89 -13.85
N SER A 27 17.30 5.77 -13.51
CA SER A 27 16.77 4.64 -12.74
C SER A 27 16.49 3.40 -13.58
N LYS A 28 16.61 3.45 -14.92
CA LYS A 28 16.20 2.36 -15.82
C LYS A 28 16.80 1.01 -15.46
N GLY A 29 18.06 0.96 -15.12
CA GLY A 29 18.80 -0.27 -14.76
C GLY A 29 18.70 -0.67 -13.29
N ILE A 30 17.92 0.03 -12.46
CA ILE A 30 17.85 -0.19 -11.01
C ILE A 30 16.53 -0.88 -10.69
N PRO A 31 16.53 -2.10 -10.10
CA PRO A 31 15.31 -2.73 -9.61
C PRO A 31 14.62 -1.89 -8.53
N VAL A 32 13.30 -1.90 -8.50
CA VAL A 32 12.52 -1.17 -7.50
C VAL A 32 11.55 -2.13 -6.82
N MET A 33 11.46 -2.05 -5.50
CA MET A 33 10.38 -2.66 -4.72
C MET A 33 9.65 -1.53 -4.01
N ILE A 34 8.34 -1.42 -4.24
CA ILE A 34 7.51 -0.33 -3.73
C ILE A 34 6.19 -0.88 -3.18
N GLY A 35 5.71 -0.32 -2.10
CA GLY A 35 4.43 -0.71 -1.53
C GLY A 35 3.92 0.24 -0.48
N THR A 36 2.76 -0.09 0.06
CA THR A 36 2.06 0.66 1.10
C THR A 36 1.45 -0.31 2.10
N THR A 37 1.05 0.19 3.26
CA THR A 37 0.14 -0.56 4.11
C THR A 37 -1.31 -0.36 3.64
N LEU A 38 -2.19 -1.30 3.95
CA LEU A 38 -3.61 -1.21 3.55
C LEU A 38 -4.34 -0.07 4.28
N HIS A 39 -3.90 0.26 5.51
CA HIS A 39 -4.56 1.23 6.39
C HIS A 39 -3.57 2.29 6.88
N GLU A 40 -2.89 2.99 5.98
CA GLU A 40 -1.81 3.95 6.33
C GLU A 40 -2.24 4.94 7.42
N PHE A 41 -3.31 5.69 7.19
CA PHE A 41 -3.89 6.60 8.16
C PHE A 41 -5.28 6.13 8.57
N THR A 42 -5.31 5.13 9.43
CA THR A 42 -6.54 4.50 9.92
C THR A 42 -7.42 5.52 10.64
N MET A 43 -8.43 6.03 9.98
CA MET A 43 -9.33 7.06 10.54
C MET A 43 -10.03 6.58 11.82
N SER A 44 -10.38 5.31 11.89
CA SER A 44 -10.99 4.72 13.09
C SER A 44 -10.06 4.71 14.32
N THR A 45 -8.75 4.80 14.13
CA THR A 45 -7.79 4.96 15.24
C THR A 45 -7.89 6.36 15.85
N TYR A 46 -7.97 7.38 15.00
CA TYR A 46 -7.97 8.79 15.44
C TYR A 46 -9.36 9.31 15.79
N VAL A 47 -10.41 8.77 15.16
CA VAL A 47 -11.81 9.18 15.35
C VAL A 47 -12.60 8.00 15.92
N PRO A 48 -12.80 7.93 17.26
CA PRO A 48 -13.44 6.77 17.90
C PRO A 48 -14.83 6.43 17.33
N ALA A 49 -15.58 7.42 16.85
CA ALA A 49 -16.89 7.20 16.23
C ALA A 49 -16.82 6.34 14.94
N PHE A 50 -15.68 6.27 14.29
CA PHE A 50 -15.49 5.44 13.08
C PHE A 50 -15.25 3.97 13.40
N ARG A 51 -14.88 3.62 14.64
CA ARG A 51 -14.68 2.20 15.04
C ARG A 51 -15.97 1.38 14.93
N THR A 52 -17.10 2.02 15.15
CA THR A 52 -18.43 1.40 15.09
C THR A 52 -19.34 2.10 14.08
N ILE A 53 -18.72 2.69 13.04
CA ILE A 53 -19.49 3.39 11.99
C ILE A 53 -20.42 2.40 11.28
N THR A 54 -21.67 2.81 11.06
CA THR A 54 -22.60 2.03 10.24
C THR A 54 -22.33 2.24 8.76
N LYS A 55 -22.81 1.32 7.92
CA LYS A 55 -22.64 1.43 6.46
C LYS A 55 -23.26 2.73 5.94
N GLU A 56 -24.43 3.11 6.41
CA GLU A 56 -25.13 4.32 6.01
C GLU A 56 -24.30 5.58 6.30
N LYS A 57 -23.73 5.67 7.51
CA LYS A 57 -22.87 6.81 7.88
C LYS A 57 -21.56 6.84 7.11
N ALA A 58 -20.95 5.68 6.83
CA ALA A 58 -19.76 5.60 5.99
C ALA A 58 -20.08 6.07 4.56
N VAL A 59 -21.24 5.66 4.01
CA VAL A 59 -21.70 6.12 2.70
C VAL A 59 -21.95 7.63 2.68
N GLU A 60 -22.60 8.19 3.71
CA GLU A 60 -22.78 9.65 3.84
C GLU A 60 -21.42 10.40 3.83
N PHE A 61 -20.41 9.84 4.50
CA PHE A 61 -19.05 10.40 4.48
C PHE A 61 -18.45 10.35 3.07
N LEU A 62 -18.60 9.24 2.36
CA LEU A 62 -18.11 9.09 1.00
C LEU A 62 -18.84 9.97 -0.01
N GLN A 63 -20.16 10.17 0.16
CA GLN A 63 -20.95 11.06 -0.69
C GLN A 63 -20.45 12.51 -0.68
N LYS A 64 -19.92 12.98 0.45
CA LYS A 64 -19.32 14.32 0.54
C LYS A 64 -18.04 14.43 -0.30
N LYS A 65 -17.34 13.32 -0.51
CA LYS A 65 -16.09 13.28 -1.26
C LYS A 65 -16.33 12.94 -2.73
N TYR A 66 -17.14 11.94 -3.03
CA TYR A 66 -17.30 11.36 -4.37
C TYR A 66 -18.60 11.79 -5.09
N GLY A 67 -19.53 12.44 -4.38
CA GLY A 67 -20.77 12.95 -4.97
C GLY A 67 -21.57 11.86 -5.69
N GLU A 68 -21.95 12.12 -6.93
CA GLU A 68 -22.70 11.19 -7.78
C GLU A 68 -21.96 9.89 -8.12
N ARG A 69 -20.63 9.85 -7.96
CA ARG A 69 -19.83 8.65 -8.21
C ARG A 69 -19.67 7.74 -6.99
N THR A 70 -20.40 8.01 -5.90
CA THR A 70 -20.33 7.19 -4.67
C THR A 70 -20.72 5.74 -4.93
N ASP A 71 -21.73 5.47 -5.73
CA ASP A 71 -22.18 4.11 -6.04
C ASP A 71 -21.13 3.36 -6.89
N GLU A 72 -20.45 4.05 -7.80
CA GLU A 72 -19.33 3.51 -8.56
C GLU A 72 -18.17 3.15 -7.63
N PHE A 73 -17.83 4.04 -6.68
CA PHE A 73 -16.84 3.75 -5.65
C PHE A 73 -17.21 2.52 -4.83
N LEU A 74 -18.45 2.43 -4.32
CA LEU A 74 -18.90 1.30 -3.51
C LEU A 74 -18.85 -0.02 -4.27
N THR A 75 -19.24 -0.02 -5.54
CA THR A 75 -19.18 -1.20 -6.42
C THR A 75 -17.73 -1.65 -6.62
N ALA A 76 -16.83 -0.72 -6.93
CA ALA A 76 -15.42 -1.01 -7.12
C ALA A 76 -14.75 -1.45 -5.80
N PHE A 77 -15.16 -0.87 -4.67
CA PHE A 77 -14.66 -1.23 -3.34
C PHE A 77 -15.05 -2.67 -2.96
N GLU A 78 -16.32 -3.05 -3.13
CA GLU A 78 -16.80 -4.42 -2.89
C GLU A 78 -16.03 -5.45 -3.70
N LYS A 79 -15.73 -5.11 -4.97
CA LYS A 79 -14.95 -5.97 -5.88
C LYS A 79 -13.49 -6.12 -5.42
N ALA A 80 -12.87 -5.02 -4.99
CA ALA A 80 -11.47 -5.00 -4.53
C ALA A 80 -11.30 -5.69 -3.17
N TYR A 81 -12.26 -5.49 -2.27
CA TYR A 81 -12.23 -5.94 -0.88
C TYR A 81 -13.53 -6.65 -0.49
N PRO A 82 -13.81 -7.86 -1.04
CA PRO A 82 -15.04 -8.59 -0.75
C PRO A 82 -15.14 -8.92 0.74
N GLY A 83 -16.34 -8.74 1.30
CA GLY A 83 -16.60 -8.99 2.72
C GLY A 83 -16.10 -7.90 3.67
N TYR A 84 -15.80 -6.72 3.16
CA TYR A 84 -15.38 -5.56 3.95
C TYR A 84 -16.36 -5.19 5.07
N GLN A 85 -15.84 -4.60 6.14
CA GLN A 85 -16.64 -4.01 7.20
C GLN A 85 -16.92 -2.53 6.91
N PRO A 86 -17.99 -1.91 7.44
CA PRO A 86 -18.28 -0.50 7.19
C PRO A 86 -17.11 0.47 7.46
N LYS A 87 -16.30 0.19 8.48
CA LYS A 87 -15.10 0.99 8.80
C LYS A 87 -14.03 0.95 7.70
N ASP A 88 -13.97 -0.11 6.90
CA ASP A 88 -12.98 -0.25 5.82
C ASP A 88 -13.18 0.82 4.75
N LEU A 89 -14.42 1.25 4.54
CA LEU A 89 -14.77 2.34 3.61
C LEU A 89 -14.08 3.66 3.94
N VAL A 90 -13.65 3.85 5.19
CA VAL A 90 -12.98 5.07 5.66
C VAL A 90 -11.52 4.82 6.08
N ASP A 91 -11.11 3.57 6.27
CA ASP A 91 -9.79 3.19 6.77
C ASP A 91 -8.81 2.76 5.67
N VAL A 92 -9.30 2.20 4.55
CA VAL A 92 -8.42 1.79 3.45
C VAL A 92 -7.69 3.00 2.88
N ASP A 93 -6.37 2.85 2.66
CA ASP A 93 -5.53 3.95 2.20
C ASP A 93 -5.75 4.33 0.75
N PHE A 94 -6.06 5.60 0.55
CA PHE A 94 -6.10 6.26 -0.75
C PHE A 94 -5.19 7.50 -0.81
N VAL A 95 -4.29 7.65 0.16
CA VAL A 95 -3.32 8.75 0.19
C VAL A 95 -2.04 8.34 -0.51
N PHE A 96 -1.46 7.20 -0.14
CA PHE A 96 -0.19 6.71 -0.69
C PHE A 96 -0.36 5.69 -1.81
N ARG A 97 -1.35 4.80 -1.71
CA ARG A 97 -1.56 3.71 -2.66
C ARG A 97 -1.67 4.17 -4.11
N PRO A 98 -2.44 5.22 -4.46
CA PRO A 98 -2.52 5.71 -5.85
C PRO A 98 -1.17 6.14 -6.40
N GLY A 99 -0.40 6.90 -5.62
CA GLY A 99 0.94 7.37 -6.00
C GLY A 99 1.94 6.25 -6.17
N ALA A 100 1.92 5.24 -5.27
CA ALA A 100 2.79 4.07 -5.37
C ALA A 100 2.51 3.24 -6.62
N VAL A 101 1.23 3.05 -6.96
CA VAL A 101 0.83 2.35 -8.19
C VAL A 101 1.26 3.11 -9.44
N GLU A 102 1.12 4.44 -9.44
CA GLU A 102 1.56 5.27 -10.57
C GLU A 102 3.07 5.21 -10.76
N GLN A 103 3.84 5.29 -9.68
CA GLN A 103 5.30 5.11 -9.73
C GLN A 103 5.70 3.74 -10.29
N ALA A 104 5.00 2.67 -9.87
CA ALA A 104 5.25 1.33 -10.40
C ALA A 104 4.95 1.22 -11.90
N LYS A 105 3.85 1.82 -12.37
CA LYS A 105 3.50 1.89 -13.80
C LYS A 105 4.57 2.62 -14.61
N LEU A 106 4.96 3.81 -14.16
CA LEU A 106 5.98 4.62 -14.85
C LEU A 106 7.34 3.92 -14.84
N LYS A 107 7.71 3.23 -13.75
CA LYS A 107 8.92 2.43 -13.69
C LYS A 107 8.88 1.24 -14.64
N ALA A 108 7.79 0.50 -14.68
CA ALA A 108 7.61 -0.64 -15.59
C ALA A 108 7.64 -0.22 -17.06
N ALA A 109 7.11 0.96 -17.39
CA ALA A 109 7.13 1.53 -18.74
C ALA A 109 8.54 1.78 -19.28
N GLN A 110 9.56 1.89 -18.43
CA GLN A 110 10.95 2.00 -18.86
C GLN A 110 11.49 0.74 -19.57
N GLN A 111 10.82 -0.42 -19.41
CA GLN A 111 11.28 -1.70 -19.96
C GLN A 111 12.75 -1.99 -19.63
N GLY A 112 13.12 -1.75 -18.38
CA GLY A 112 14.46 -1.95 -17.82
C GLY A 112 14.48 -2.96 -16.69
N ALA A 113 15.13 -2.61 -15.58
CA ALA A 113 15.13 -3.44 -14.39
C ALA A 113 13.69 -3.58 -13.81
N PRO A 114 13.37 -4.73 -13.19
CA PRO A 114 12.02 -5.02 -12.72
C PRO A 114 11.56 -4.09 -11.60
N VAL A 115 10.26 -3.93 -11.49
CA VAL A 115 9.59 -3.34 -10.33
C VAL A 115 8.69 -4.38 -9.70
N TYR A 116 8.69 -4.44 -8.37
CA TYR A 116 7.85 -5.33 -7.58
C TYR A 116 6.96 -4.48 -6.68
N MET A 117 5.65 -4.79 -6.67
CA MET A 117 4.70 -4.07 -5.85
C MET A 117 4.16 -4.94 -4.74
N TYR A 118 4.04 -4.35 -3.52
CA TYR A 118 3.39 -5.03 -2.40
C TYR A 118 2.31 -4.16 -1.75
N MET A 119 1.47 -4.80 -0.98
CA MET A 119 0.58 -4.20 0.00
C MET A 119 0.65 -5.00 1.29
N PHE A 120 0.96 -4.33 2.39
CA PHE A 120 0.96 -4.94 3.71
C PHE A 120 -0.45 -4.83 4.30
N ALA A 121 -1.11 -5.97 4.46
CA ALA A 121 -2.52 -6.06 4.88
C ALA A 121 -2.71 -6.88 6.18
N TRP A 122 -1.62 -7.26 6.84
CA TRP A 122 -1.70 -7.93 8.13
C TRP A 122 -2.17 -6.95 9.22
N GLU A 123 -3.21 -7.33 9.95
CA GLU A 123 -3.80 -6.49 11.00
C GLU A 123 -3.27 -6.88 12.38
N SER A 124 -2.81 -5.89 13.13
CA SER A 124 -2.35 -6.07 14.49
C SER A 124 -3.48 -6.52 15.42
N PRO A 125 -3.28 -7.54 16.28
CA PRO A 125 -4.24 -7.92 17.29
C PRO A 125 -4.26 -7.00 18.52
N VAL A 126 -3.32 -6.06 18.60
CA VAL A 126 -3.14 -5.19 19.78
C VAL A 126 -4.33 -4.24 19.91
N LEU A 127 -4.79 -4.05 21.15
CA LEU A 127 -5.95 -3.22 21.49
C LEU A 127 -7.19 -3.60 20.66
N ASP A 128 -7.50 -4.89 20.62
CA ASP A 128 -8.64 -5.46 19.88
C ASP A 128 -8.64 -5.07 18.38
N GLY A 129 -7.45 -5.05 17.77
CA GLY A 129 -7.29 -4.74 16.36
C GLY A 129 -7.38 -3.25 16.00
N MET A 130 -7.27 -2.37 16.98
CA MET A 130 -7.41 -0.92 16.78
C MET A 130 -6.41 -0.35 15.78
N PHE A 131 -5.17 -0.87 15.76
CA PHE A 131 -4.12 -0.36 14.86
C PHE A 131 -4.26 -0.84 13.43
N ARG A 132 -4.93 -1.99 13.20
CA ARG A 132 -5.02 -2.60 11.88
C ARG A 132 -3.62 -2.76 11.23
N SER A 133 -3.49 -2.59 9.93
CA SER A 133 -2.20 -2.46 9.23
C SER A 133 -1.81 -0.99 9.05
N THR A 134 -1.65 -0.26 10.15
CA THR A 134 -1.39 1.18 10.15
C THR A 134 -0.02 1.54 9.58
N HIS A 135 0.19 2.83 9.35
CA HIS A 135 1.46 3.39 8.86
C HIS A 135 2.66 2.86 9.62
N CYS A 136 3.71 2.46 8.89
CA CYS A 136 4.94 1.87 9.42
C CYS A 136 4.79 0.50 10.11
N MET A 137 3.61 -0.14 10.06
CA MET A 137 3.43 -1.48 10.65
C MET A 137 4.24 -2.57 9.91
N ASP A 138 4.55 -2.39 8.65
CA ASP A 138 5.37 -3.29 7.83
C ASP A 138 6.86 -3.29 8.21
N ILE A 139 7.36 -2.21 8.83
CA ILE A 139 8.78 -2.05 9.17
C ILE A 139 9.30 -3.16 10.10
N PRO A 140 8.65 -3.49 11.24
CA PRO A 140 9.07 -4.60 12.08
C PRO A 140 9.15 -5.96 11.37
N PHE A 141 8.31 -6.16 10.35
CA PHE A 141 8.30 -7.39 9.55
C PHE A 141 9.44 -7.41 8.53
N ALA A 142 9.67 -6.30 7.84
CA ALA A 142 10.80 -6.18 6.90
C ALA A 142 12.15 -6.39 7.59
N PHE A 143 12.29 -5.97 8.86
CA PHE A 143 13.51 -6.12 9.67
C PHE A 143 13.52 -7.36 10.57
N ASN A 144 12.51 -8.24 10.50
CA ASN A 144 12.36 -9.43 11.34
C ASN A 144 12.54 -9.17 12.85
N ASN A 145 11.98 -8.08 13.34
CA ASN A 145 12.09 -7.68 14.73
C ASN A 145 10.74 -7.44 15.41
N VAL A 146 9.70 -8.13 14.94
CA VAL A 146 8.31 -8.01 15.40
C VAL A 146 8.15 -8.16 16.92
N VAL A 147 8.93 -9.05 17.56
CA VAL A 147 8.90 -9.25 19.02
C VAL A 147 9.37 -8.00 19.78
N ARG A 148 10.34 -7.27 19.23
CA ARG A 148 10.81 -6.01 19.81
C ARG A 148 9.78 -4.90 19.74
N HIS A 149 8.82 -5.01 18.83
CA HIS A 149 7.72 -4.09 18.61
C HIS A 149 6.37 -4.68 19.03
N ALA A 150 6.38 -5.58 20.03
CA ALA A 150 5.18 -6.28 20.50
C ALA A 150 4.05 -5.34 20.96
N SER A 151 4.35 -4.12 21.39
CA SER A 151 3.35 -3.09 21.70
C SER A 151 2.48 -2.69 20.48
N MET A 152 2.95 -2.96 19.25
CA MET A 152 2.21 -2.71 18.02
C MET A 152 1.85 -4.01 17.29
N THR A 153 2.74 -5.00 17.28
CA THR A 153 2.56 -6.25 16.52
C THR A 153 1.98 -7.39 17.36
N GLY A 154 1.91 -7.25 18.69
CA GLY A 154 1.57 -8.34 19.59
C GLY A 154 2.68 -9.39 19.73
N GLY A 155 3.67 -9.45 18.84
CA GLY A 155 4.82 -10.36 18.91
C GLY A 155 4.48 -11.85 18.84
N GLY A 156 3.24 -12.21 18.47
CA GLY A 156 2.75 -13.59 18.40
C GLY A 156 3.37 -14.41 17.27
N ALA A 157 3.10 -15.72 17.26
CA ALA A 157 3.67 -16.66 16.29
C ALA A 157 3.36 -16.30 14.83
N GLU A 158 2.14 -15.82 14.54
CA GLU A 158 1.74 -15.39 13.19
C GLU A 158 2.55 -14.19 12.71
N ALA A 159 2.73 -13.18 13.58
CA ALA A 159 3.56 -12.03 13.27
C ALA A 159 5.02 -12.42 13.04
N GLN A 160 5.57 -13.34 13.83
CA GLN A 160 6.93 -13.83 13.65
C GLN A 160 7.09 -14.57 12.33
N ALA A 161 6.17 -15.50 12.01
CA ALA A 161 6.20 -16.26 10.76
C ALA A 161 6.09 -15.35 9.52
N LEU A 162 5.24 -14.31 9.57
CA LEU A 162 5.16 -13.32 8.49
C LEU A 162 6.44 -12.49 8.41
N GLY A 163 7.02 -12.10 9.56
CA GLY A 163 8.28 -11.37 9.61
C GLY A 163 9.44 -12.14 8.99
N GLU A 164 9.54 -13.43 9.21
CA GLU A 164 10.54 -14.32 8.57
C GLU A 164 10.40 -14.32 7.05
N LYS A 165 9.18 -14.50 6.53
CA LYS A 165 8.90 -14.48 5.08
C LYS A 165 9.23 -13.13 4.47
N MET A 166 8.74 -12.05 5.09
CA MET A 166 8.88 -10.71 4.57
C MET A 166 10.35 -10.25 4.58
N SER A 167 11.06 -10.45 5.69
CA SER A 167 12.48 -10.11 5.76
C SER A 167 13.33 -10.89 4.77
N SER A 168 13.01 -12.17 4.52
CA SER A 168 13.67 -12.97 3.50
C SER A 168 13.48 -12.37 2.10
N ALA A 169 12.28 -11.89 1.78
CA ALA A 169 12.02 -11.20 0.51
C ALA A 169 12.86 -9.91 0.38
N TRP A 170 12.96 -9.10 1.44
CA TRP A 170 13.80 -7.89 1.46
C TRP A 170 15.28 -8.20 1.28
N LEU A 171 15.77 -9.23 1.97
CA LEU A 171 17.17 -9.67 1.84
C LEU A 171 17.48 -10.19 0.42
N ASN A 172 16.60 -10.99 -0.17
CA ASN A 172 16.76 -11.48 -1.53
C ASN A 172 16.76 -10.32 -2.53
N PHE A 173 15.80 -9.40 -2.39
CA PHE A 173 15.75 -8.22 -3.24
C PHE A 173 17.03 -7.37 -3.12
N ALA A 174 17.53 -7.12 -1.93
CA ALA A 174 18.75 -6.36 -1.70
C ALA A 174 19.98 -7.01 -2.35
N ARG A 175 20.02 -8.36 -2.41
CA ARG A 175 21.16 -9.12 -2.97
C ARG A 175 21.06 -9.29 -4.48
N THR A 176 19.87 -9.44 -5.01
CA THR A 176 19.67 -9.94 -6.39
C THR A 176 18.77 -9.05 -7.25
N GLY A 177 18.06 -8.12 -6.65
CA GLY A 177 16.99 -7.36 -7.31
C GLY A 177 15.67 -8.15 -7.49
N ASN A 178 15.58 -9.37 -6.92
CA ASN A 178 14.40 -10.24 -6.99
C ASN A 178 13.96 -10.62 -5.57
N PRO A 179 12.71 -10.31 -5.14
CA PRO A 179 12.22 -10.56 -3.79
C PRO A 179 11.71 -11.98 -3.54
N ASN A 180 11.65 -12.85 -4.56
CA ASN A 180 11.12 -14.19 -4.39
C ASN A 180 11.88 -14.95 -3.30
N ALA A 181 11.14 -15.54 -2.34
CA ALA A 181 11.69 -16.23 -1.17
C ALA A 181 10.86 -17.46 -0.86
N GLU A 182 11.47 -18.43 -0.18
CA GLU A 182 10.78 -19.63 0.29
C GLU A 182 9.59 -19.26 1.20
N GLY A 183 8.49 -19.97 1.06
CA GLY A 183 7.26 -19.74 1.83
C GLY A 183 6.39 -18.56 1.33
N LEU A 184 6.79 -17.89 0.26
CA LEU A 184 5.96 -16.93 -0.46
C LEU A 184 5.48 -17.51 -1.80
N PRO A 185 4.30 -17.09 -2.30
CA PRO A 185 3.91 -17.39 -3.67
C PRO A 185 4.88 -16.71 -4.66
N GLU A 186 4.93 -17.22 -5.90
CA GLU A 186 5.73 -16.59 -6.95
C GLU A 186 5.31 -15.14 -7.15
N TRP A 187 6.24 -14.22 -6.92
CA TRP A 187 6.03 -12.79 -7.03
C TRP A 187 6.55 -12.31 -8.38
N GLU A 188 5.63 -12.13 -9.33
CA GLU A 188 5.95 -11.62 -10.66
C GLU A 188 6.29 -10.11 -10.60
N PRO A 189 7.19 -9.63 -11.49
CA PRO A 189 7.34 -8.19 -11.69
C PRO A 189 6.03 -7.52 -12.08
N TYR A 190 5.82 -6.33 -11.55
CA TYR A 190 4.66 -5.51 -11.87
C TYR A 190 4.68 -5.06 -13.34
N THR A 191 3.59 -5.20 -14.02
CA THR A 191 3.32 -4.56 -15.33
C THR A 191 1.99 -3.83 -15.28
N ALA A 192 1.80 -2.83 -16.13
CA ALA A 192 0.55 -2.07 -16.18
C ALA A 192 -0.66 -2.95 -16.58
N GLU A 193 -0.43 -4.02 -17.35
CA GLU A 193 -1.46 -4.97 -17.78
C GLU A 193 -1.89 -5.89 -16.65
N LYS A 194 -0.93 -6.46 -15.91
CA LYS A 194 -1.20 -7.44 -14.86
C LYS A 194 -1.45 -6.80 -13.49
N GLY A 195 -0.77 -5.72 -13.15
CA GLY A 195 -0.86 -5.08 -11.84
C GLY A 195 -0.51 -6.03 -10.68
N ALA A 196 0.49 -6.92 -10.88
CA ALA A 196 0.88 -7.92 -9.89
C ALA A 196 1.29 -7.26 -8.58
N THR A 197 0.59 -7.58 -7.49
CA THR A 197 0.81 -7.03 -6.15
C THR A 197 0.88 -8.15 -5.13
N MET A 198 2.00 -8.29 -4.43
CA MET A 198 2.13 -9.18 -3.28
C MET A 198 1.35 -8.61 -2.11
N ILE A 199 0.38 -9.36 -1.61
CA ILE A 199 -0.37 -9.02 -0.40
C ILE A 199 0.29 -9.77 0.77
N PHE A 200 0.94 -9.03 1.67
CA PHE A 200 1.49 -9.57 2.90
C PHE A 200 0.42 -9.64 3.98
N ASN A 201 0.04 -10.85 4.32
CA ASN A 201 -0.88 -11.18 5.41
C ASN A 201 -0.50 -12.58 5.94
N ASN A 202 -1.22 -13.13 6.92
CA ASN A 202 -1.03 -14.51 7.38
C ASN A 202 -0.98 -15.48 6.20
N ASP A 203 -1.87 -15.28 5.24
CA ASP A 203 -1.91 -15.95 3.95
C ASP A 203 -1.41 -14.99 2.86
N CYS A 204 -0.09 -15.05 2.56
CA CYS A 204 0.49 -14.22 1.50
C CYS A 204 0.01 -14.69 0.12
N GLN A 205 -0.40 -13.76 -0.72
CA GLN A 205 -0.88 -14.05 -2.06
C GLN A 205 -0.52 -12.95 -3.05
N VAL A 206 -0.34 -13.30 -4.33
CA VAL A 206 -0.24 -12.30 -5.40
C VAL A 206 -1.62 -12.05 -5.98
N LYS A 207 -2.04 -10.79 -5.99
CA LYS A 207 -3.27 -10.35 -6.65
C LYS A 207 -2.95 -9.54 -7.89
N TYR A 208 -3.84 -9.63 -8.88
CA TYR A 208 -3.66 -8.96 -10.17
C TYR A 208 -4.76 -7.92 -10.37
N ASN A 209 -4.37 -6.65 -10.55
CA ASN A 209 -5.30 -5.53 -10.79
C ASN A 209 -6.49 -5.48 -9.81
N HIS A 210 -6.33 -5.97 -8.57
CA HIS A 210 -7.45 -6.19 -7.65
C HIS A 210 -8.18 -4.91 -7.25
N ASP A 211 -7.46 -3.80 -7.15
CA ASP A 211 -7.97 -2.49 -6.75
C ASP A 211 -7.95 -1.45 -7.90
N LYS A 212 -7.68 -1.88 -9.14
CA LYS A 212 -7.51 -0.98 -10.29
C LYS A 212 -8.72 -0.09 -10.54
N GLU A 213 -9.92 -0.67 -10.64
CA GLU A 213 -11.15 0.09 -10.89
C GLU A 213 -11.44 1.07 -9.75
N LEU A 214 -11.20 0.67 -8.50
CA LEU A 214 -11.35 1.52 -7.35
C LEU A 214 -10.38 2.71 -7.38
N LEU A 215 -9.11 2.48 -7.71
CA LEU A 215 -8.11 3.54 -7.83
C LEU A 215 -8.43 4.50 -8.96
N GLU A 216 -9.00 4.05 -10.08
CA GLU A 216 -9.47 4.91 -11.17
C GLU A 216 -10.56 5.88 -10.69
N VAL A 217 -11.49 5.40 -9.87
CA VAL A 217 -12.50 6.28 -9.25
C VAL A 217 -11.85 7.27 -8.28
N VAL A 218 -10.96 6.79 -7.40
CA VAL A 218 -10.29 7.61 -6.40
C VAL A 218 -9.43 8.72 -7.02
N MET A 219 -8.66 8.38 -8.05
CA MET A 219 -7.75 9.32 -8.72
C MET A 219 -8.47 10.39 -9.54
N ALA A 220 -9.73 10.16 -9.92
CA ALA A 220 -10.56 11.19 -10.55
C ALA A 220 -10.95 12.32 -9.56
N PHE A 221 -10.75 12.12 -8.26
CA PHE A 221 -10.98 13.11 -7.21
C PHE A 221 -9.66 13.39 -6.49
N PRO A 222 -8.93 14.43 -6.90
CA PRO A 222 -7.64 14.74 -6.27
C PRO A 222 -7.84 14.93 -4.77
N THR A 223 -7.05 14.21 -3.97
CA THR A 223 -6.95 14.45 -2.53
C THR A 223 -6.47 15.88 -2.36
N ARG A 224 -7.35 16.78 -1.92
CA ARG A 224 -6.89 18.06 -1.37
C ARG A 224 -6.02 17.67 -0.17
N GLY A 225 -4.73 18.01 -0.26
CA GLY A 225 -3.77 17.68 0.79
C GLY A 225 -4.31 18.02 2.18
N PHE A 226 -3.99 17.14 3.14
CA PHE A 226 -4.25 17.36 4.55
C PHE A 226 -3.56 18.63 5.05
#